data_7f1c7839d9d0377b38df666d819dabdd
#
_entry.id   7f1c7839d9d0377b38df666d819dabdd
#
_cell.length_a   1.000
_cell.length_b   1.000
_cell.length_c   1.000
_cell.angle_alpha   90.00
_cell.angle_beta   90.00
_cell.angle_gamma   90.00
#
_symmetry.space_group_name_H-M   'P 1'
#
loop_
_entity.id
_entity.type
_entity.pdbx_description
1 polymer ?
#
loop_
_entity_poly.entity_id
_entity_poly.type
_entity_poly.pdbx_seq_one_letter_code
_entity_poly.pdbx_strand_id
1 'polypeptide(L)'
;MKDGFIRVAAATPDIHVADPQYNSEQIIELMEQGSARGVKVMVFPELCLTAYTCSDLFLQETLLKETKNGLKRILQSSKSKDMVLFVGMPWMHKGKLYNVAAVVNRGRILGIVPKKHLPNYSEFYELRHFTPGMEKVEMTEWEGLQIPMGMKLLFSCRTMPELVLAAELCEDVWVPCPPSISHALAGATVIANCSASDETTGKDRYRYDLICGQSARLVCGYIYANAGEGESTQDLVFGGQNIIAENGTCLVQSDRFKNACICADMDLGRIISERRRMTTFKDEENKASSYETVYFELNTEDITKKDSKKAGQKNDEILRYIDPAPFVPHDAGQRERRCEEILSIQAMGLKKRLAHTNCKHAVIGLSGGLDSTLALLVTIRAFDMLRIPRENIHCITMPCFGTTDRTYTNACTMAKKTGASLTEINIRDAVTGHFKDIAHDMEKHDVTYENGQARERTQILMDIANEVGGMVIGTGDMSELALGWATYNGDHMSMYGVNASVPKTLVRHLVRYYADTCGEKELSDVLLDVLDTPVSPELLPPEDGKISQKTEDLVNPYGYHCLAPHTGCRG
;
A
#
# COMPACT_ATOMS: atom_id res chain seq x y z
N MET A 1 -6.53 3.38 -19.23
CA MET A 1 -6.49 3.31 -17.75
C MET A 1 -7.27 2.07 -17.37
N LYS A 2 -6.67 1.17 -16.61
CA LYS A 2 -7.25 -0.13 -16.29
C LYS A 2 -7.41 -0.26 -14.78
N ASP A 3 -8.56 -0.72 -14.36
CA ASP A 3 -8.83 -1.08 -12.96
C ASP A 3 -8.59 0.04 -11.91
N GLY A 4 -8.76 1.32 -12.29
CA GLY A 4 -8.55 2.47 -11.38
C GLY A 4 -7.10 2.96 -11.26
N PHE A 5 -6.17 2.36 -12.00
CA PHE A 5 -4.79 2.82 -12.07
C PHE A 5 -4.61 3.95 -13.07
N ILE A 6 -3.73 4.90 -12.73
CA ILE A 6 -3.32 5.97 -13.63
C ILE A 6 -1.80 6.00 -13.76
N ARG A 7 -1.29 6.03 -14.98
CA ARG A 7 0.15 6.18 -15.22
C ARG A 7 0.58 7.62 -15.13
N VAL A 8 1.52 7.89 -14.24
CA VAL A 8 2.08 9.21 -13.98
C VAL A 8 3.58 9.23 -14.20
N ALA A 9 4.15 10.40 -14.44
CA ALA A 9 5.59 10.58 -14.63
C ALA A 9 6.12 11.82 -13.93
N ALA A 10 7.35 11.74 -13.44
CA ALA A 10 8.21 12.86 -13.08
C ALA A 10 9.42 12.87 -14.01
N ALA A 11 9.69 14.00 -14.65
CA ALA A 11 10.67 14.07 -15.73
C ALA A 11 11.59 15.30 -15.59
N THR A 12 12.89 15.06 -15.56
CA THR A 12 13.92 16.10 -15.57
C THR A 12 14.47 16.22 -16.99
N PRO A 13 14.17 17.33 -17.71
CA PRO A 13 14.73 17.57 -19.04
C PRO A 13 16.21 17.99 -18.96
N ASP A 14 16.95 17.75 -20.03
CA ASP A 14 18.21 18.46 -20.25
C ASP A 14 17.88 19.91 -20.55
N ILE A 15 18.58 20.84 -19.91
CA ILE A 15 18.28 22.26 -20.04
C ILE A 15 19.55 23.09 -20.29
N HIS A 16 19.33 24.25 -20.88
CA HIS A 16 20.32 25.33 -20.97
C HIS A 16 19.78 26.56 -20.23
N VAL A 17 20.64 27.20 -19.43
CA VAL A 17 20.25 28.40 -18.69
C VAL A 17 19.88 29.51 -19.66
N ALA A 18 18.70 30.11 -19.46
CA ALA A 18 18.15 31.20 -20.28
C ALA A 18 17.91 30.85 -21.76
N ASP A 19 17.74 29.58 -22.10
CA ASP A 19 17.40 29.11 -23.44
C ASP A 19 16.03 28.42 -23.51
N PRO A 20 14.90 29.16 -23.44
CA PRO A 20 13.57 28.59 -23.51
C PRO A 20 13.26 27.83 -24.79
N GLN A 21 14.00 28.12 -25.89
CA GLN A 21 13.83 27.39 -27.12
C GLN A 21 14.30 25.96 -26.97
N TYR A 22 15.56 25.76 -26.61
CA TYR A 22 16.13 24.43 -26.36
C TYR A 22 15.34 23.68 -25.29
N ASN A 23 15.07 24.33 -24.15
CA ASN A 23 14.37 23.71 -23.01
C ASN A 23 12.97 23.23 -23.40
N SER A 24 12.22 23.99 -24.21
CA SER A 24 10.91 23.57 -24.71
C SER A 24 10.98 22.34 -25.63
N GLU A 25 12.04 22.22 -26.45
CA GLU A 25 12.27 21.05 -27.31
C GLU A 25 12.52 19.79 -26.47
N GLN A 26 13.33 19.88 -25.41
CA GLN A 26 13.58 18.77 -24.47
C GLN A 26 12.31 18.36 -23.70
N ILE A 27 11.53 19.32 -23.25
CA ILE A 27 10.22 19.05 -22.59
C ILE A 27 9.27 18.33 -23.56
N ILE A 28 9.22 18.76 -24.84
CA ILE A 28 8.41 18.14 -25.88
C ILE A 28 8.86 16.69 -26.14
N GLU A 29 10.15 16.46 -26.23
CA GLU A 29 10.70 15.12 -26.43
C GLU A 29 10.29 14.17 -25.30
N LEU A 30 10.45 14.58 -24.03
CA LEU A 30 10.03 13.78 -22.86
C LEU A 30 8.51 13.58 -22.82
N MET A 31 7.72 14.60 -23.21
CA MET A 31 6.26 14.48 -23.35
C MET A 31 5.89 13.42 -24.39
N GLU A 32 6.58 13.36 -25.53
CA GLU A 32 6.34 12.36 -26.56
C GLU A 32 6.70 10.95 -26.09
N GLN A 33 7.85 10.80 -25.44
CA GLN A 33 8.25 9.54 -24.82
C GLN A 33 7.24 9.08 -23.77
N GLY A 34 6.78 9.99 -22.91
CA GLY A 34 5.75 9.70 -21.90
C GLY A 34 4.40 9.30 -22.54
N SER A 35 3.98 10.00 -23.59
CA SER A 35 2.77 9.69 -24.36
C SER A 35 2.83 8.28 -24.97
N ALA A 36 3.96 7.92 -25.56
CA ALA A 36 4.20 6.58 -26.11
C ALA A 36 4.14 5.48 -25.03
N ARG A 37 4.48 5.81 -23.79
CA ARG A 37 4.39 4.91 -22.62
C ARG A 37 3.03 4.95 -21.91
N GLY A 38 2.05 5.71 -22.41
CA GLY A 38 0.71 5.81 -21.85
C GLY A 38 0.59 6.71 -20.61
N VAL A 39 1.55 7.59 -20.36
CA VAL A 39 1.52 8.56 -19.25
C VAL A 39 0.34 9.51 -19.42
N LYS A 40 -0.39 9.76 -18.35
CA LYS A 40 -1.56 10.65 -18.28
C LYS A 40 -1.33 11.93 -17.50
N VAL A 41 -0.40 11.92 -16.55
CA VAL A 41 0.04 13.10 -15.80
C VAL A 41 1.56 13.13 -15.80
N MET A 42 2.15 14.25 -16.23
CA MET A 42 3.60 14.41 -16.24
C MET A 42 3.97 15.74 -15.59
N VAL A 43 4.91 15.67 -14.65
CA VAL A 43 5.41 16.83 -13.89
C VAL A 43 6.85 17.09 -14.28
N PHE A 44 7.16 18.35 -14.59
CA PHE A 44 8.48 18.85 -14.87
C PHE A 44 9.00 19.74 -13.73
N PRO A 45 10.31 19.99 -13.64
CA PRO A 45 10.90 20.80 -12.57
C PRO A 45 10.41 22.25 -12.55
N GLU A 46 10.63 22.90 -11.43
CA GLU A 46 10.46 24.33 -11.22
C GLU A 46 11.32 25.11 -12.21
N LEU A 47 10.72 26.13 -12.84
CA LEU A 47 11.38 27.03 -13.80
C LEU A 47 12.11 26.31 -14.95
N CYS A 48 11.82 25.04 -15.23
CA CYS A 48 12.52 24.21 -16.22
C CYS A 48 12.48 24.79 -17.65
N LEU A 49 11.54 25.69 -17.95
CA LEU A 49 11.46 26.32 -19.26
C LEU A 49 12.54 27.40 -19.46
N THR A 50 13.09 27.97 -18.38
CA THR A 50 14.15 28.96 -18.40
C THR A 50 15.46 28.49 -17.80
N ALA A 51 15.46 27.53 -16.98
CA ALA A 51 16.28 27.13 -15.85
C ALA A 51 15.97 27.95 -14.58
N TYR A 52 16.19 27.31 -13.42
CA TYR A 52 16.05 27.96 -12.10
C TYR A 52 17.15 29.01 -11.87
N THR A 53 18.33 28.79 -12.35
CA THR A 53 19.56 29.56 -12.11
C THR A 53 19.77 30.75 -13.03
N CYS A 54 18.70 31.32 -13.62
CA CYS A 54 18.77 32.48 -14.48
C CYS A 54 19.17 33.80 -13.80
N SER A 55 19.06 33.87 -12.47
CA SER A 55 19.38 35.08 -11.68
C SER A 55 18.70 36.35 -12.25
N ASP A 56 19.39 37.46 -12.36
CA ASP A 56 18.83 38.74 -12.84
C ASP A 56 18.33 38.70 -14.30
N LEU A 57 18.62 37.63 -15.05
CA LEU A 57 18.05 37.45 -16.40
C LEU A 57 16.51 37.31 -16.35
N PHE A 58 15.91 36.89 -15.24
CA PHE A 58 14.47 36.89 -15.08
C PHE A 58 13.82 38.28 -15.25
N LEU A 59 14.58 39.36 -15.07
CA LEU A 59 14.11 40.72 -15.27
C LEU A 59 14.17 41.19 -16.72
N GLN A 60 14.71 40.36 -17.62
CA GLN A 60 14.86 40.70 -19.04
C GLN A 60 13.60 40.36 -19.84
N GLU A 61 13.02 41.34 -20.53
CA GLU A 61 11.85 41.15 -21.39
C GLU A 61 12.06 40.09 -22.47
N THR A 62 13.28 40.00 -23.00
CA THR A 62 13.65 38.99 -24.01
C THR A 62 13.46 37.58 -23.47
N LEU A 63 13.95 37.30 -22.26
CA LEU A 63 13.78 35.98 -21.65
C LEU A 63 12.30 35.67 -21.43
N LEU A 64 11.53 36.61 -20.90
CA LEU A 64 10.10 36.42 -20.65
C LEU A 64 9.29 36.19 -21.93
N LYS A 65 9.65 36.91 -23.02
CA LYS A 65 9.05 36.73 -24.35
C LYS A 65 9.36 35.33 -24.91
N GLU A 66 10.64 34.93 -24.88
CA GLU A 66 11.05 33.61 -25.38
C GLU A 66 10.46 32.47 -24.50
N THR A 67 10.30 32.67 -23.20
CA THR A 67 9.57 31.73 -22.33
C THR A 67 8.12 31.52 -22.78
N LYS A 68 7.41 32.61 -23.14
CA LYS A 68 6.06 32.51 -23.73
C LYS A 68 6.07 31.74 -25.06
N ASN A 69 7.06 31.97 -25.91
CA ASN A 69 7.23 31.25 -27.17
C ASN A 69 7.50 29.75 -26.93
N GLY A 70 8.31 29.41 -25.94
CA GLY A 70 8.53 28.02 -25.49
C GLY A 70 7.25 27.32 -25.04
N LEU A 71 6.45 27.99 -24.21
CA LEU A 71 5.15 27.45 -23.80
C LEU A 71 4.20 27.25 -24.98
N LYS A 72 4.19 28.18 -25.97
CA LYS A 72 3.41 28.01 -27.23
C LYS A 72 3.77 26.75 -27.97
N ARG A 73 5.07 26.42 -28.08
CA ARG A 73 5.53 25.18 -28.72
C ARG A 73 5.03 23.95 -27.97
N ILE A 74 5.14 23.95 -26.63
CA ILE A 74 4.61 22.86 -25.80
C ILE A 74 3.10 22.71 -25.98
N LEU A 75 2.34 23.81 -25.97
CA LEU A 75 0.90 23.80 -26.21
C LEU A 75 0.57 23.20 -27.58
N GLN A 76 1.27 23.61 -28.63
CA GLN A 76 1.06 23.11 -29.99
C GLN A 76 1.31 21.59 -30.08
N SER A 77 2.40 21.11 -29.50
CA SER A 77 2.78 19.69 -29.52
C SER A 77 1.87 18.83 -28.64
N SER A 78 1.30 19.41 -27.57
CA SER A 78 0.40 18.70 -26.66
C SER A 78 -1.03 18.53 -27.18
N LYS A 79 -1.43 19.16 -28.29
CA LYS A 79 -2.81 19.10 -28.83
C LYS A 79 -3.33 17.69 -29.06
N SER A 80 -2.47 16.81 -29.55
CA SER A 80 -2.81 15.41 -29.84
C SER A 80 -2.48 14.45 -28.68
N LYS A 81 -1.96 14.95 -27.57
CA LYS A 81 -1.53 14.12 -26.44
C LYS A 81 -2.61 14.06 -25.37
N ASP A 82 -2.92 12.85 -24.95
CA ASP A 82 -3.95 12.58 -23.95
C ASP A 82 -3.33 12.57 -22.52
N MET A 83 -2.83 13.73 -22.10
CA MET A 83 -2.16 13.90 -20.82
C MET A 83 -2.28 15.33 -20.27
N VAL A 84 -2.05 15.45 -18.96
CA VAL A 84 -1.88 16.73 -18.27
C VAL A 84 -0.40 16.93 -17.97
N LEU A 85 0.13 18.12 -18.25
CA LEU A 85 1.50 18.52 -17.98
C LEU A 85 1.51 19.61 -16.90
N PHE A 86 2.50 19.56 -16.02
CA PHE A 86 2.85 20.63 -15.09
C PHE A 86 4.24 21.13 -15.49
N VAL A 87 4.34 22.38 -15.96
CA VAL A 87 5.57 22.96 -16.51
C VAL A 87 5.97 24.16 -15.68
N GLY A 88 7.14 24.13 -15.06
CA GLY A 88 7.70 25.23 -14.28
C GLY A 88 8.21 26.37 -15.16
N MET A 89 7.77 27.61 -14.91
CA MET A 89 8.17 28.78 -15.67
C MET A 89 7.94 30.10 -14.93
N PRO A 90 8.62 31.21 -15.30
CA PRO A 90 8.26 32.55 -14.84
C PRO A 90 6.99 33.05 -15.54
N TRP A 91 6.14 33.80 -14.82
CA TRP A 91 4.88 34.35 -15.33
C TRP A 91 4.65 35.78 -14.88
N MET A 92 4.39 36.67 -15.83
CA MET A 92 4.03 38.06 -15.55
C MET A 92 2.51 38.21 -15.35
N HIS A 93 2.11 38.79 -14.22
CA HIS A 93 0.72 39.14 -13.95
C HIS A 93 0.64 40.50 -13.22
N LYS A 94 -0.13 41.45 -13.76
CA LYS A 94 -0.34 42.80 -13.18
C LYS A 94 0.96 43.50 -12.78
N GLY A 95 1.96 43.43 -13.68
CA GLY A 95 3.26 44.07 -13.47
C GLY A 95 4.19 43.38 -12.45
N LYS A 96 3.83 42.20 -11.96
CA LYS A 96 4.66 41.41 -11.04
C LYS A 96 5.05 40.09 -11.67
N LEU A 97 6.24 39.60 -11.32
CA LEU A 97 6.76 38.32 -11.79
C LEU A 97 6.50 37.24 -10.74
N TYR A 98 6.03 36.09 -11.18
CA TYR A 98 5.73 34.92 -10.35
C TYR A 98 6.48 33.68 -10.89
N ASN A 99 6.93 32.86 -9.96
CA ASN A 99 7.39 31.50 -10.22
C ASN A 99 6.16 30.59 -10.20
N VAL A 100 5.87 29.90 -11.32
CA VAL A 100 4.60 29.19 -11.47
C VAL A 100 4.76 27.81 -12.08
N ALA A 101 3.77 26.94 -11.83
CA ALA A 101 3.48 25.76 -12.65
C ALA A 101 2.34 26.09 -13.62
N ALA A 102 2.60 26.06 -14.92
CA ALA A 102 1.57 26.12 -15.95
C ALA A 102 0.99 24.71 -16.14
N VAL A 103 -0.33 24.57 -15.95
CA VAL A 103 -1.04 23.29 -16.09
C VAL A 103 -1.64 23.21 -17.48
N VAL A 104 -1.20 22.25 -18.27
CA VAL A 104 -1.51 22.13 -19.70
C VAL A 104 -2.23 20.81 -19.99
N ASN A 105 -3.28 20.87 -20.80
CA ASN A 105 -3.98 19.69 -21.32
C ASN A 105 -4.42 19.93 -22.77
N ARG A 106 -4.04 19.04 -23.67
CA ARG A 106 -4.47 19.03 -25.09
C ARG A 106 -4.41 20.40 -25.76
N GLY A 107 -3.28 21.09 -25.63
CA GLY A 107 -3.04 22.39 -26.27
C GLY A 107 -3.68 23.59 -25.56
N ARG A 108 -4.24 23.40 -24.35
CA ARG A 108 -4.86 24.45 -23.54
C ARG A 108 -4.13 24.59 -22.21
N ILE A 109 -4.02 25.82 -21.73
CA ILE A 109 -3.64 26.10 -20.34
C ILE A 109 -4.91 25.96 -19.50
N LEU A 110 -4.92 25.03 -18.56
CA LEU A 110 -6.02 24.85 -17.62
C LEU A 110 -5.99 25.89 -16.49
N GLY A 111 -4.78 26.24 -16.05
CA GLY A 111 -4.57 27.21 -14.98
C GLY A 111 -3.10 27.44 -14.71
N ILE A 112 -2.81 28.48 -13.93
CA ILE A 112 -1.47 28.89 -13.52
C ILE A 112 -1.42 28.82 -11.99
N VAL A 113 -0.51 28.01 -11.45
CA VAL A 113 -0.35 27.84 -9.99
C VAL A 113 0.95 28.53 -9.56
N PRO A 114 0.91 29.66 -8.85
CA PRO A 114 2.09 30.36 -8.37
C PRO A 114 2.62 29.75 -7.06
N LYS A 115 3.95 29.76 -6.90
CA LYS A 115 4.65 29.37 -5.68
C LYS A 115 4.31 30.32 -4.54
N LYS A 116 3.94 29.77 -3.38
CA LYS A 116 3.56 30.57 -2.20
C LYS A 116 4.79 30.99 -1.40
N HIS A 117 5.63 30.03 -1.08
CA HIS A 117 6.77 30.21 -0.19
C HIS A 117 8.04 30.35 -1.03
N LEU A 118 8.58 31.57 -1.07
CA LEU A 118 9.79 31.88 -1.81
C LEU A 118 10.98 31.86 -0.84
N PRO A 119 11.91 30.88 -0.95
CA PRO A 119 13.09 30.85 -0.10
C PRO A 119 13.99 32.04 -0.38
N ASN A 120 14.46 32.71 0.68
CA ASN A 120 15.39 33.83 0.61
C ASN A 120 16.35 33.78 1.79
N TYR A 121 16.98 32.63 1.96
CA TYR A 121 17.96 32.31 2.99
C TYR A 121 19.03 31.40 2.40
N SER A 122 20.20 31.36 3.04
CA SER A 122 21.36 30.59 2.58
C SER A 122 21.70 30.90 1.13
N GLU A 123 21.65 29.92 0.25
CA GLU A 123 21.92 29.97 -1.19
C GLU A 123 20.75 30.47 -2.06
N PHE A 124 19.58 30.68 -1.48
CA PHE A 124 18.37 31.03 -2.24
C PHE A 124 18.09 32.54 -2.25
N TYR A 125 17.71 33.09 -3.42
CA TYR A 125 17.45 34.53 -3.64
C TYR A 125 16.12 34.79 -4.37
N GLU A 126 15.11 33.96 -4.17
CA GLU A 126 13.88 34.03 -4.98
C GLU A 126 13.08 35.32 -4.78
N LEU A 127 13.05 35.88 -3.57
CA LEU A 127 12.37 37.17 -3.30
C LEU A 127 12.98 38.36 -4.06
N ARG A 128 14.20 38.23 -4.56
CA ARG A 128 14.81 39.25 -5.45
C ARG A 128 14.06 39.37 -6.77
N HIS A 129 13.51 38.28 -7.29
CA HIS A 129 12.96 38.20 -8.64
C HIS A 129 11.45 37.99 -8.63
N PHE A 130 10.91 37.23 -7.68
CA PHE A 130 9.54 36.76 -7.71
C PHE A 130 8.68 37.29 -6.57
N THR A 131 7.39 37.38 -6.84
CA THR A 131 6.35 37.74 -5.86
C THR A 131 5.69 36.46 -5.31
N PRO A 132 5.44 36.34 -4.00
CA PRO A 132 4.70 35.23 -3.43
C PRO A 132 3.32 35.06 -4.06
N GLY A 133 2.94 33.78 -4.28
CA GLY A 133 1.67 33.42 -4.90
C GLY A 133 0.45 33.87 -4.09
N MET A 134 -0.59 34.31 -4.81
CA MET A 134 -1.86 34.72 -4.21
C MET A 134 -2.72 33.49 -3.89
N GLU A 135 -3.39 33.52 -2.73
CA GLU A 135 -4.35 32.46 -2.36
C GLU A 135 -5.66 32.56 -3.16
N LYS A 136 -6.13 33.79 -3.39
CA LYS A 136 -7.34 34.03 -4.18
C LYS A 136 -7.06 33.78 -5.64
N VAL A 137 -7.93 33.05 -6.31
CA VAL A 137 -7.87 32.86 -7.75
C VAL A 137 -8.23 34.16 -8.46
N GLU A 138 -7.40 34.59 -9.39
CA GLU A 138 -7.59 35.75 -10.26
C GLU A 138 -7.48 35.28 -11.72
N MET A 139 -8.02 36.08 -12.64
CA MET A 139 -7.85 35.78 -14.06
C MET A 139 -6.59 36.46 -14.59
N THR A 140 -5.77 35.71 -15.33
CA THR A 140 -4.61 36.22 -16.06
C THR A 140 -4.81 36.05 -17.55
N GLU A 141 -4.18 36.91 -18.35
CA GLU A 141 -4.33 36.91 -19.80
C GLU A 141 -3.29 36.03 -20.51
N TRP A 142 -3.74 35.24 -21.44
CA TRP A 142 -2.90 34.49 -22.39
C TRP A 142 -3.49 34.60 -23.80
N GLU A 143 -2.88 35.38 -24.68
CA GLU A 143 -3.31 35.55 -26.09
C GLU A 143 -4.80 35.88 -26.26
N GLY A 144 -5.31 36.79 -25.45
CA GLY A 144 -6.72 37.19 -25.45
C GLY A 144 -7.65 36.27 -24.65
N LEU A 145 -7.14 35.16 -24.15
CA LEU A 145 -7.91 34.24 -23.30
C LEU A 145 -7.70 34.57 -21.81
N GLN A 146 -8.76 34.46 -21.03
CA GLN A 146 -8.70 34.57 -19.58
C GLN A 146 -8.49 33.20 -18.96
N ILE A 147 -7.42 33.06 -18.16
CA ILE A 147 -6.99 31.81 -17.52
C ILE A 147 -6.97 32.01 -16.01
N PRO A 148 -7.49 31.04 -15.21
CA PRO A 148 -7.43 31.14 -13.76
C PRO A 148 -5.98 31.02 -13.27
N MET A 149 -5.60 31.90 -12.35
CA MET A 149 -4.30 31.94 -11.70
C MET A 149 -4.46 32.06 -10.20
N GLY A 150 -3.88 31.16 -9.45
CA GLY A 150 -3.90 31.19 -7.98
C GLY A 150 -3.52 29.84 -7.39
N MET A 151 -3.30 29.83 -6.09
CA MET A 151 -2.93 28.59 -5.39
C MET A 151 -4.10 27.64 -5.17
N LYS A 152 -5.31 28.20 -5.02
CA LYS A 152 -6.52 27.43 -4.71
C LYS A 152 -7.22 26.93 -5.97
N LEU A 153 -6.46 26.23 -6.83
CA LEU A 153 -6.95 25.58 -8.04
C LEU A 153 -6.92 24.06 -7.89
N LEU A 154 -8.04 23.42 -8.21
CA LEU A 154 -8.13 21.99 -8.40
C LEU A 154 -8.38 21.70 -9.87
N PHE A 155 -7.74 20.65 -10.39
CA PHE A 155 -7.92 20.17 -11.77
C PHE A 155 -8.59 18.80 -11.70
N SER A 156 -9.88 18.71 -12.01
CA SER A 156 -10.68 17.51 -11.86
C SER A 156 -10.95 16.86 -13.23
N CYS A 157 -10.69 15.56 -13.33
CA CYS A 157 -10.92 14.81 -14.54
C CYS A 157 -12.39 14.35 -14.61
N ARG A 158 -13.14 14.79 -15.64
CA ARG A 158 -14.57 14.41 -15.80
C ARG A 158 -14.76 12.95 -16.10
N THR A 159 -13.82 12.34 -16.83
CA THR A 159 -13.88 10.93 -17.25
C THR A 159 -13.33 9.96 -16.20
N MET A 160 -12.66 10.48 -15.17
CA MET A 160 -12.15 9.75 -14.00
C MET A 160 -12.28 10.66 -12.78
N PRO A 161 -13.46 10.72 -12.13
CA PRO A 161 -13.72 11.66 -11.02
C PRO A 161 -12.78 11.49 -9.81
N GLU A 162 -12.19 10.30 -9.66
CA GLU A 162 -11.18 10.01 -8.62
C GLU A 162 -9.85 10.75 -8.86
N LEU A 163 -9.60 11.23 -10.07
CA LEU A 163 -8.42 12.00 -10.42
C LEU A 163 -8.68 13.49 -10.23
N VAL A 164 -8.24 14.00 -9.10
CA VAL A 164 -8.23 15.44 -8.79
C VAL A 164 -6.79 15.85 -8.53
N LEU A 165 -6.26 16.70 -9.39
CA LEU A 165 -4.88 17.18 -9.33
C LEU A 165 -4.81 18.54 -8.65
N ALA A 166 -3.74 18.77 -7.89
CA ALA A 166 -3.34 20.10 -7.42
C ALA A 166 -1.82 20.23 -7.51
N ALA A 167 -1.30 21.46 -7.48
CA ALA A 167 0.13 21.72 -7.55
C ALA A 167 0.63 22.56 -6.38
N GLU A 168 1.85 22.27 -5.97
CA GLU A 168 2.69 23.13 -5.14
C GLU A 168 4.13 23.13 -5.69
N LEU A 169 4.94 24.11 -5.34
CA LEU A 169 6.26 24.28 -5.94
C LEU A 169 7.35 24.26 -4.86
N CYS A 170 8.29 23.34 -5.02
CA CYS A 170 9.55 23.23 -4.29
C CYS A 170 9.43 23.54 -2.80
N GLU A 171 9.82 24.74 -2.36
CA GLU A 171 9.79 25.20 -0.96
C GLU A 171 8.43 25.01 -0.27
N ASP A 172 7.36 25.03 -1.04
CA ASP A 172 6.02 24.86 -0.49
C ASP A 172 5.87 23.54 0.30
N VAL A 173 6.59 22.47 -0.06
CA VAL A 173 6.54 21.21 0.70
C VAL A 173 7.44 21.20 1.94
N TRP A 174 8.43 22.08 2.01
CA TRP A 174 9.41 22.11 3.10
C TRP A 174 8.93 22.91 4.32
N VAL A 175 7.93 23.78 4.15
CA VAL A 175 7.39 24.59 5.22
C VAL A 175 6.54 23.77 6.22
N PRO A 176 6.36 24.22 7.47
CA PRO A 176 5.58 23.50 8.48
C PRO A 176 4.13 23.22 8.09
N CYS A 177 3.52 24.08 7.25
CA CYS A 177 2.16 23.93 6.75
C CYS A 177 2.13 24.03 5.21
N PRO A 178 2.47 22.96 4.50
CA PRO A 178 2.46 22.92 3.04
C PRO A 178 1.07 23.19 2.43
N PRO A 179 0.96 23.87 1.29
CA PRO A 179 -0.30 24.04 0.56
C PRO A 179 -1.02 22.72 0.26
N SER A 180 -0.28 21.64 0.00
CA SER A 180 -0.82 20.30 -0.26
C SER A 180 -1.76 19.79 0.84
N ILE A 181 -1.59 20.23 2.10
CA ILE A 181 -2.55 19.92 3.18
C ILE A 181 -3.94 20.45 2.82
N SER A 182 -4.02 21.73 2.47
CA SER A 182 -5.28 22.35 2.08
C SER A 182 -5.82 21.79 0.77
N HIS A 183 -4.94 21.46 -0.20
CA HIS A 183 -5.32 20.84 -1.46
C HIS A 183 -5.97 19.46 -1.24
N ALA A 184 -5.37 18.62 -0.40
CA ALA A 184 -5.92 17.30 -0.10
C ALA A 184 -7.26 17.36 0.65
N LEU A 185 -7.39 18.28 1.61
CA LEU A 185 -8.64 18.53 2.34
C LEU A 185 -9.73 19.16 1.44
N ALA A 186 -9.35 19.81 0.35
CA ALA A 186 -10.28 20.31 -0.67
C ALA A 186 -10.63 19.25 -1.73
N GLY A 187 -10.07 18.03 -1.64
CA GLY A 187 -10.40 16.90 -2.50
C GLY A 187 -9.30 16.44 -3.46
N ALA A 188 -8.13 17.10 -3.50
CA ALA A 188 -7.04 16.64 -4.37
C ALA A 188 -6.57 15.23 -3.97
N THR A 189 -6.51 14.32 -4.95
CA THR A 189 -6.03 12.94 -4.77
C THR A 189 -4.58 12.76 -5.22
N VAL A 190 -4.10 13.66 -6.08
CA VAL A 190 -2.71 13.65 -6.56
C VAL A 190 -2.14 15.05 -6.49
N ILE A 191 -0.97 15.18 -5.88
CA ILE A 191 -0.20 16.42 -5.78
C ILE A 191 0.97 16.37 -6.77
N ALA A 192 1.08 17.41 -7.60
CA ALA A 192 2.21 17.65 -8.48
C ALA A 192 3.13 18.68 -7.84
N ASN A 193 4.41 18.37 -7.69
CA ASN A 193 5.41 19.30 -7.18
C ASN A 193 6.51 19.52 -8.21
N CYS A 194 6.56 20.73 -8.74
CA CYS A 194 7.64 21.21 -9.59
C CYS A 194 8.75 21.76 -8.69
N SER A 195 9.92 21.15 -8.68
CA SER A 195 11.00 21.46 -7.73
C SER A 195 12.31 21.83 -8.42
N ALA A 196 13.08 22.69 -7.75
CA ALA A 196 14.50 22.92 -7.99
C ALA A 196 15.23 22.92 -6.64
N SER A 197 15.32 21.74 -6.05
CA SER A 197 15.99 21.52 -4.77
C SER A 197 17.42 21.07 -5.02
N ASP A 198 18.36 21.84 -4.48
CA ASP A 198 19.79 21.55 -4.55
C ASP A 198 20.20 20.29 -3.80
N GLU A 199 21.42 19.85 -4.01
CA GLU A 199 22.01 18.70 -3.33
C GLU A 199 23.03 19.14 -2.26
N THR A 200 22.78 18.70 -1.04
CA THR A 200 23.74 18.70 0.05
C THR A 200 23.85 17.27 0.63
N THR A 201 24.93 16.99 1.35
CA THR A 201 25.15 15.65 1.91
C THR A 201 24.01 15.22 2.81
N GLY A 202 23.33 14.11 2.45
CA GLY A 202 22.22 13.54 3.23
C GLY A 202 20.84 14.16 2.93
N LYS A 203 20.75 15.21 2.12
CA LYS A 203 19.48 15.86 1.76
C LYS A 203 18.57 14.95 0.93
N ASP A 204 19.13 14.04 0.15
CA ASP A 204 18.41 13.04 -0.62
C ASP A 204 17.52 12.15 0.25
N ARG A 205 18.04 11.71 1.39
CA ARG A 205 17.27 10.89 2.35
C ARG A 205 16.17 11.71 3.01
N TYR A 206 16.50 12.93 3.44
CA TYR A 206 15.51 13.84 4.04
C TYR A 206 14.39 14.16 3.04
N ARG A 207 14.73 14.46 1.78
CA ARG A 207 13.75 14.69 0.70
C ARG A 207 12.85 13.47 0.49
N TYR A 208 13.43 12.28 0.42
CA TYR A 208 12.67 11.03 0.30
C TYR A 208 11.68 10.86 1.45
N ASP A 209 12.13 11.01 2.69
CA ASP A 209 11.29 10.84 3.88
C ASP A 209 10.19 11.92 3.94
N LEU A 210 10.49 13.16 3.55
CA LEU A 210 9.54 14.26 3.48
C LEU A 210 8.43 13.97 2.46
N ILE A 211 8.77 13.59 1.23
CA ILE A 211 7.80 13.34 0.16
C ILE A 211 6.93 12.12 0.47
N CYS A 212 7.54 11.02 0.89
CA CYS A 212 6.79 9.84 1.31
C CYS A 212 5.92 10.13 2.54
N GLY A 213 6.44 10.85 3.53
CA GLY A 213 5.71 11.26 4.73
C GLY A 213 4.52 12.18 4.41
N GLN A 214 4.67 13.12 3.49
CA GLN A 214 3.59 14.00 3.05
C GLN A 214 2.51 13.21 2.29
N SER A 215 2.90 12.32 1.38
CA SER A 215 1.99 11.40 0.69
C SER A 215 1.19 10.54 1.67
N ALA A 216 1.83 10.00 2.72
CA ALA A 216 1.19 9.22 3.77
C ALA A 216 0.18 10.04 4.57
N ARG A 217 0.60 11.22 5.06
CA ARG A 217 -0.25 12.12 5.86
C ARG A 217 -1.52 12.52 5.13
N LEU A 218 -1.41 12.78 3.84
CA LEU A 218 -2.49 13.26 2.99
C LEU A 218 -3.27 12.14 2.31
N VAL A 219 -2.84 10.88 2.46
CA VAL A 219 -3.41 9.72 1.77
C VAL A 219 -3.61 10.06 0.29
N CYS A 220 -2.53 10.40 -0.40
CA CYS A 220 -2.55 10.88 -1.78
C CYS A 220 -1.40 10.33 -2.62
N GLY A 221 -1.54 10.41 -3.93
CA GLY A 221 -0.41 10.33 -4.85
C GLY A 221 0.42 11.61 -4.79
N TYR A 222 1.74 11.49 -4.87
CA TYR A 222 2.64 12.64 -4.89
C TYR A 222 3.69 12.46 -5.97
N ILE A 223 3.78 13.43 -6.88
CA ILE A 223 4.70 13.43 -8.03
C ILE A 223 5.66 14.58 -7.84
N TYR A 224 6.90 14.27 -7.53
CA TYR A 224 7.97 15.25 -7.31
C TYR A 224 8.98 15.19 -8.44
N ALA A 225 9.11 16.29 -9.21
CA ALA A 225 10.07 16.42 -10.29
C ALA A 225 11.11 17.48 -9.92
N ASN A 226 12.39 17.12 -9.92
CA ASN A 226 13.48 17.98 -9.48
C ASN A 226 14.39 18.41 -10.61
N ALA A 227 14.92 19.64 -10.52
CA ALA A 227 15.97 20.14 -11.41
C ALA A 227 17.22 19.27 -11.34
N GLY A 228 17.93 19.15 -12.46
CA GLY A 228 19.11 18.31 -12.60
C GLY A 228 20.25 18.97 -13.35
N GLU A 229 20.94 18.19 -14.16
CA GLU A 229 22.05 18.67 -14.98
C GLU A 229 21.56 19.73 -15.98
N GLY A 230 22.40 20.75 -16.21
CA GLY A 230 22.09 21.89 -17.08
C GLY A 230 21.85 23.20 -16.35
N GLU A 231 21.55 23.15 -15.06
CA GLU A 231 21.53 24.35 -14.21
C GLU A 231 22.94 24.89 -13.95
N SER A 232 23.07 26.20 -13.71
CA SER A 232 24.34 26.79 -13.29
C SER A 232 24.78 26.27 -11.93
N THR A 233 26.08 26.02 -11.78
CA THR A 233 26.68 25.52 -10.52
C THR A 233 27.44 26.60 -9.78
N GLN A 234 27.07 27.86 -9.90
CA GLN A 234 27.72 28.96 -9.19
C GLN A 234 27.63 28.78 -7.67
N ASP A 235 26.42 28.62 -7.15
CA ASP A 235 26.17 28.46 -5.71
C ASP A 235 25.53 27.12 -5.36
N LEU A 236 24.89 26.43 -6.32
CA LEU A 236 24.03 25.28 -6.15
C LEU A 236 24.43 24.14 -7.08
N VAL A 237 24.20 22.91 -6.66
CA VAL A 237 24.28 21.71 -7.49
C VAL A 237 22.95 20.99 -7.44
N PHE A 238 22.38 20.63 -8.58
CA PHE A 238 21.10 19.94 -8.69
C PHE A 238 21.29 18.47 -9.07
N GLY A 239 20.56 17.60 -8.40
CA GLY A 239 20.75 16.15 -8.53
C GLY A 239 19.73 15.42 -9.41
N GLY A 240 18.66 16.07 -9.86
CA GLY A 240 17.63 15.42 -10.68
C GLY A 240 16.87 14.30 -9.98
N GLN A 241 16.85 14.25 -8.63
CA GLN A 241 16.14 13.21 -7.91
C GLN A 241 14.63 13.40 -8.04
N ASN A 242 14.01 12.60 -8.88
CA ASN A 242 12.55 12.50 -9.02
C ASN A 242 11.99 11.42 -8.12
N ILE A 243 10.80 11.65 -7.54
CA ILE A 243 10.13 10.71 -6.63
C ILE A 243 8.64 10.64 -6.98
N ILE A 244 8.11 9.43 -7.10
CA ILE A 244 6.67 9.19 -7.22
C ILE A 244 6.26 8.34 -6.01
N ALA A 245 5.39 8.89 -5.17
CA ALA A 245 4.90 8.23 -3.96
C ALA A 245 3.38 8.12 -3.95
N GLU A 246 2.87 7.11 -3.26
CA GLU A 246 1.45 6.86 -3.05
C GLU A 246 1.21 6.39 -1.62
N ASN A 247 0.41 7.14 -0.88
CA ASN A 247 0.03 6.80 0.51
C ASN A 247 1.23 6.32 1.36
N GLY A 248 2.35 7.06 1.29
CA GLY A 248 3.57 6.80 2.05
C GLY A 248 4.55 5.81 1.42
N THR A 249 4.15 5.12 0.36
CA THR A 249 5.03 4.18 -0.34
C THR A 249 5.68 4.87 -1.53
N CYS A 250 7.01 4.84 -1.62
CA CYS A 250 7.71 5.22 -2.83
C CYS A 250 7.46 4.15 -3.90
N LEU A 251 6.80 4.53 -4.99
CA LEU A 251 6.57 3.64 -6.13
C LEU A 251 7.82 3.53 -6.99
N VAL A 252 8.48 4.65 -7.22
CA VAL A 252 9.73 4.75 -7.98
C VAL A 252 10.45 6.05 -7.64
N GLN A 253 11.77 6.01 -7.64
CA GLN A 253 12.64 7.19 -7.59
C GLN A 253 13.75 7.06 -8.63
N SER A 254 14.27 8.20 -9.11
CA SER A 254 15.42 8.21 -10.00
C SER A 254 16.74 8.16 -9.23
N ASP A 255 17.80 7.73 -9.93
CA ASP A 255 19.17 7.97 -9.48
C ASP A 255 19.43 9.48 -9.41
N ARG A 256 20.35 9.88 -8.54
CA ARG A 256 20.87 11.25 -8.51
C ARG A 256 21.95 11.48 -9.55
N PHE A 257 22.14 12.76 -9.91
CA PHE A 257 23.16 13.23 -10.86
C PHE A 257 22.98 12.65 -12.27
N LYS A 258 21.72 12.40 -12.62
CA LYS A 258 21.30 11.98 -13.96
C LYS A 258 19.91 12.56 -14.24
N ASN A 259 19.75 13.21 -15.40
CA ASN A 259 18.44 13.59 -15.86
C ASN A 259 17.65 12.34 -16.26
N ALA A 260 16.42 12.20 -15.76
CA ALA A 260 15.63 11.00 -15.96
C ALA A 260 14.13 11.30 -16.05
N CYS A 261 13.43 10.44 -16.78
CA CYS A 261 11.97 10.36 -16.77
C CYS A 261 11.54 9.03 -16.12
N ILE A 262 11.00 9.10 -14.92
CA ILE A 262 10.46 7.95 -14.19
C ILE A 262 8.95 7.90 -14.33
N CYS A 263 8.39 6.69 -14.37
CA CYS A 263 6.95 6.46 -14.49
C CYS A 263 6.49 5.40 -13.49
N ALA A 264 5.28 5.56 -12.97
CA ALA A 264 4.61 4.56 -12.14
C ALA A 264 3.10 4.57 -12.38
N ASP A 265 2.43 3.47 -12.07
CA ASP A 265 0.98 3.38 -12.06
C ASP A 265 0.47 3.59 -10.64
N MET A 266 -0.26 4.69 -10.40
CA MET A 266 -0.91 5.01 -9.13
C MET A 266 -2.28 4.36 -9.04
N ASP A 267 -2.62 3.85 -7.86
CA ASP A 267 -3.93 3.27 -7.55
C ASP A 267 -4.86 4.31 -6.89
N LEU A 268 -5.64 5.00 -7.72
CA LEU A 268 -6.60 5.99 -7.22
C LEU A 268 -7.74 5.34 -6.42
N GLY A 269 -8.12 4.11 -6.78
CA GLY A 269 -9.14 3.35 -6.06
C GLY A 269 -8.73 3.08 -4.61
N ARG A 270 -7.46 2.73 -4.40
CA ARG A 270 -6.88 2.55 -3.07
C ARG A 270 -6.87 3.86 -2.27
N ILE A 271 -6.42 4.96 -2.87
CA ILE A 271 -6.41 6.27 -2.20
C ILE A 271 -7.83 6.64 -1.70
N ILE A 272 -8.84 6.51 -2.55
CA ILE A 272 -10.23 6.81 -2.17
C ILE A 272 -10.75 5.86 -1.10
N SER A 273 -10.43 4.56 -1.21
CA SER A 273 -10.82 3.55 -0.22
C SER A 273 -10.22 3.83 1.15
N GLU A 274 -8.93 4.18 1.22
CA GLU A 274 -8.26 4.50 2.47
C GLU A 274 -8.83 5.78 3.10
N ARG A 275 -9.05 6.85 2.31
CA ARG A 275 -9.70 8.09 2.81
C ARG A 275 -11.10 7.81 3.36
N ARG A 276 -11.89 6.96 2.69
CA ARG A 276 -13.24 6.57 3.15
C ARG A 276 -13.21 5.84 4.49
N ARG A 277 -12.20 4.99 4.72
CA ARG A 277 -12.02 4.26 5.98
C ARG A 277 -11.53 5.15 7.12
N MET A 278 -10.75 6.18 6.81
CA MET A 278 -10.19 7.10 7.78
C MET A 278 -11.22 8.15 8.19
N THR A 279 -11.99 7.87 9.24
CA THR A 279 -13.06 8.77 9.73
C THR A 279 -12.55 10.15 10.19
N THR A 280 -11.24 10.29 10.41
CA THR A 280 -10.56 11.54 10.77
C THR A 280 -10.07 12.33 9.55
N PHE A 281 -10.05 11.72 8.35
CA PHE A 281 -9.81 12.43 7.11
C PHE A 281 -11.13 13.06 6.67
N LYS A 282 -11.35 14.29 7.08
CA LYS A 282 -12.58 15.02 6.75
C LYS A 282 -12.26 16.05 5.69
N ASP A 283 -13.02 16.01 4.60
CA ASP A 283 -13.10 17.14 3.68
C ASP A 283 -13.74 18.30 4.45
N GLU A 284 -13.00 19.39 4.61
CA GLU A 284 -13.56 20.59 5.21
C GLU A 284 -14.34 21.33 4.11
N GLU A 285 -15.68 21.26 4.15
CA GLU A 285 -16.56 21.94 3.18
C GLU A 285 -16.20 23.42 3.01
N ASN A 286 -15.80 24.10 4.10
CA ASN A 286 -15.34 25.48 4.05
C ASN A 286 -14.01 25.65 3.28
N LYS A 287 -13.16 24.62 3.22
CA LYS A 287 -11.93 24.66 2.41
C LYS A 287 -12.24 24.38 0.95
N ALA A 288 -13.07 23.38 0.65
CA ALA A 288 -13.49 23.07 -0.71
C ALA A 288 -14.18 24.27 -1.38
N SER A 289 -15.06 24.99 -0.67
CA SER A 289 -15.75 26.18 -1.19
C SER A 289 -14.83 27.37 -1.50
N SER A 290 -13.61 27.37 -0.99
CA SER A 290 -12.60 28.40 -1.30
C SER A 290 -11.73 28.10 -2.51
N TYR A 291 -11.88 26.90 -3.11
CA TYR A 291 -11.14 26.47 -4.29
C TYR A 291 -11.96 26.65 -5.56
N GLU A 292 -11.29 26.97 -6.65
CA GLU A 292 -11.84 26.93 -8.00
C GLU A 292 -11.46 25.63 -8.68
N THR A 293 -12.47 24.91 -9.21
CA THR A 293 -12.24 23.64 -9.90
C THR A 293 -12.27 23.82 -11.40
N VAL A 294 -11.17 23.50 -12.05
CA VAL A 294 -11.05 23.48 -13.51
C VAL A 294 -11.19 22.04 -14.00
N TYR A 295 -12.12 21.83 -14.93
CA TYR A 295 -12.39 20.49 -15.45
C TYR A 295 -11.62 20.19 -16.73
N PHE A 296 -11.13 18.96 -16.83
CA PHE A 296 -10.50 18.43 -18.04
C PHE A 296 -10.98 16.98 -18.31
N GLU A 297 -10.58 16.44 -19.45
CA GLU A 297 -10.94 15.09 -19.85
C GLU A 297 -9.72 14.31 -20.33
N LEU A 298 -9.68 13.02 -20.00
CA LEU A 298 -8.74 12.05 -20.53
C LEU A 298 -9.50 10.90 -21.18
N ASN A 299 -8.92 10.26 -22.18
CA ASN A 299 -9.48 9.07 -22.75
C ASN A 299 -9.36 7.91 -21.75
N THR A 300 -10.49 7.38 -21.31
CA THR A 300 -10.59 6.24 -20.40
C THR A 300 -10.75 4.92 -21.13
N GLU A 301 -11.09 4.96 -22.44
CA GLU A 301 -11.20 3.75 -23.24
C GLU A 301 -9.86 3.03 -23.33
N ASP A 302 -9.89 1.74 -23.02
CA ASP A 302 -8.75 0.86 -23.24
C ASP A 302 -8.30 0.94 -24.70
N ILE A 303 -7.09 1.40 -24.92
CA ILE A 303 -6.41 1.32 -26.23
C ILE A 303 -6.37 -0.14 -26.73
N THR A 304 -6.71 -1.10 -25.86
CA THR A 304 -6.54 -2.54 -26.02
C THR A 304 -7.54 -3.24 -26.93
N LYS A 305 -8.69 -2.64 -27.30
CA LYS A 305 -9.71 -3.37 -28.08
C LYS A 305 -9.70 -3.19 -29.59
N LYS A 306 -9.04 -2.16 -30.14
CA LYS A 306 -9.04 -1.92 -31.60
C LYS A 306 -7.70 -2.03 -32.33
N ASP A 307 -6.57 -1.81 -31.64
CA ASP A 307 -5.25 -1.74 -32.31
C ASP A 307 -4.28 -2.87 -31.94
N SER A 308 -4.61 -3.77 -31.00
CA SER A 308 -3.77 -4.88 -30.56
C SER A 308 -3.50 -5.95 -31.63
N LYS A 309 -4.16 -5.85 -32.80
CA LYS A 309 -3.87 -6.74 -33.94
C LYS A 309 -2.77 -6.23 -34.88
N LYS A 310 -2.21 -5.04 -34.67
CA LYS A 310 -1.26 -4.43 -35.61
C LYS A 310 0.10 -4.02 -35.07
N ALA A 311 0.35 -4.06 -33.76
CA ALA A 311 1.67 -3.73 -33.25
C ALA A 311 1.99 -4.63 -32.04
N GLY A 312 3.05 -5.41 -32.11
CA GLY A 312 3.59 -6.22 -31.03
C GLY A 312 4.19 -5.39 -29.89
N GLN A 313 3.47 -4.37 -29.38
CA GLN A 313 3.89 -3.56 -28.24
C GLN A 313 3.13 -4.00 -26.98
N LYS A 314 3.88 -4.53 -26.04
CA LYS A 314 3.49 -4.87 -24.66
C LYS A 314 3.16 -3.61 -23.83
N ASN A 315 2.17 -2.79 -24.20
CA ASN A 315 1.77 -1.61 -23.43
C ASN A 315 0.73 -1.91 -22.34
N ASP A 316 0.39 -3.19 -22.13
CA ASP A 316 -0.64 -3.63 -21.17
C ASP A 316 -0.08 -4.00 -19.80
N GLU A 317 1.23 -3.95 -19.59
CA GLU A 317 1.83 -4.26 -18.29
C GLU A 317 1.67 -3.08 -17.33
N ILE A 318 1.11 -3.38 -16.14
CA ILE A 318 1.08 -2.42 -15.02
C ILE A 318 2.53 -2.20 -14.56
N LEU A 319 2.97 -0.92 -14.58
CA LEU A 319 4.28 -0.49 -14.07
C LEU A 319 4.24 -0.34 -12.54
N ARG A 320 3.80 -1.39 -11.87
CA ARG A 320 3.68 -1.43 -10.42
C ARG A 320 4.00 -2.83 -9.95
N TYR A 321 4.87 -2.94 -8.96
CA TYR A 321 5.03 -4.20 -8.25
C TYR A 321 3.78 -4.46 -7.41
N ILE A 322 3.09 -5.56 -7.69
CA ILE A 322 2.01 -6.09 -6.87
C ILE A 322 2.56 -7.28 -6.12
N ASP A 323 2.62 -7.16 -4.80
CA ASP A 323 3.13 -8.21 -3.94
C ASP A 323 2.15 -9.40 -3.91
N PRO A 324 2.55 -10.60 -4.39
CA PRO A 324 1.68 -11.77 -4.36
C PRO A 324 1.44 -12.30 -2.93
N ALA A 325 2.25 -11.87 -1.96
CA ALA A 325 2.14 -12.27 -0.56
C ALA A 325 2.29 -11.05 0.38
N PRO A 326 1.36 -10.08 0.34
CA PRO A 326 1.52 -8.74 0.94
C PRO A 326 1.71 -8.76 2.47
N PHE A 327 1.39 -9.86 3.12
CA PHE A 327 1.56 -10.03 4.57
C PHE A 327 2.87 -10.72 4.94
N VAL A 328 3.58 -11.32 3.97
CA VAL A 328 4.81 -12.07 4.22
C VAL A 328 6.03 -11.16 3.99
N PRO A 329 6.95 -11.04 4.95
CA PRO A 329 8.18 -10.28 4.75
C PRO A 329 9.08 -10.93 3.68
N HIS A 330 9.37 -10.21 2.59
CA HIS A 330 10.27 -10.69 1.53
C HIS A 330 11.75 -10.42 1.81
N ASP A 331 12.05 -9.35 2.55
CA ASP A 331 13.41 -8.99 2.91
C ASP A 331 13.90 -9.85 4.08
N ALA A 332 14.95 -10.64 3.82
CA ALA A 332 15.57 -11.49 4.83
C ALA A 332 16.05 -10.70 6.05
N GLY A 333 16.56 -9.48 5.88
CA GLY A 333 17.01 -8.61 6.97
C GLY A 333 15.85 -8.08 7.84
N GLN A 334 14.65 -7.99 7.31
CA GLN A 334 13.46 -7.56 8.06
C GLN A 334 12.63 -8.74 8.58
N ARG A 335 12.89 -9.96 8.09
CA ARG A 335 12.12 -11.17 8.43
C ARG A 335 12.07 -11.39 9.95
N GLU A 336 13.23 -11.44 10.59
CA GLU A 336 13.36 -11.65 12.03
C GLU A 336 12.58 -10.59 12.81
N ARG A 337 12.85 -9.32 12.53
CA ARG A 337 12.18 -8.20 13.21
C ARG A 337 10.66 -8.27 13.08
N ARG A 338 10.13 -8.53 11.88
CA ARG A 338 8.69 -8.57 11.64
C ARG A 338 8.04 -9.82 12.25
N CYS A 339 8.67 -10.99 12.15
CA CYS A 339 8.14 -12.20 12.77
C CYS A 339 8.10 -12.06 14.30
N GLU A 340 9.16 -11.52 14.92
CA GLU A 340 9.20 -11.26 16.35
C GLU A 340 8.15 -10.22 16.78
N GLU A 341 7.95 -9.18 16.00
CA GLU A 341 6.91 -8.17 16.25
C GLU A 341 5.51 -8.81 16.23
N ILE A 342 5.18 -9.60 15.20
CA ILE A 342 3.87 -10.25 15.05
C ILE A 342 3.62 -11.24 16.19
N LEU A 343 4.56 -12.14 16.46
CA LEU A 343 4.46 -13.12 17.55
C LEU A 343 4.34 -12.42 18.92
N SER A 344 5.04 -11.30 19.10
CA SER A 344 4.94 -10.51 20.34
C SER A 344 3.58 -9.84 20.49
N ILE A 345 3.01 -9.29 19.42
CA ILE A 345 1.65 -8.70 19.43
C ILE A 345 0.62 -9.76 19.83
N GLN A 346 0.66 -10.95 19.20
CA GLN A 346 -0.22 -12.06 19.53
C GLN A 346 -0.07 -12.50 21.01
N ALA A 347 1.17 -12.74 21.44
CA ALA A 347 1.46 -13.20 22.81
C ALA A 347 1.10 -12.15 23.86
N MET A 348 1.33 -10.87 23.62
CA MET A 348 0.95 -9.77 24.53
C MET A 348 -0.58 -9.66 24.69
N GLY A 349 -1.34 -9.87 23.60
CA GLY A 349 -2.80 -9.91 23.68
C GLY A 349 -3.29 -11.02 24.59
N LEU A 350 -2.80 -12.24 24.40
CA LEU A 350 -3.14 -13.39 25.25
C LEU A 350 -2.64 -13.19 26.69
N LYS A 351 -1.39 -12.77 26.88
CA LYS A 351 -0.82 -12.44 28.19
C LYS A 351 -1.72 -11.52 29.00
N LYS A 352 -2.18 -10.42 28.36
CA LYS A 352 -3.08 -9.46 29.03
C LYS A 352 -4.40 -10.11 29.44
N ARG A 353 -4.96 -10.95 28.59
CA ARG A 353 -6.22 -11.65 28.88
C ARG A 353 -6.08 -12.61 30.05
N LEU A 354 -5.07 -13.49 30.03
CA LEU A 354 -4.77 -14.43 31.11
C LEU A 354 -4.53 -13.72 32.44
N ALA A 355 -3.72 -12.65 32.44
CA ALA A 355 -3.45 -11.86 33.64
C ALA A 355 -4.69 -11.18 34.19
N HIS A 356 -5.56 -10.61 33.32
CA HIS A 356 -6.78 -9.92 33.75
C HIS A 356 -7.80 -10.85 34.35
N THR A 357 -7.98 -12.05 33.80
CA THR A 357 -8.90 -13.08 34.31
C THR A 357 -8.30 -13.91 35.45
N ASN A 358 -7.03 -13.66 35.81
CA ASN A 358 -6.25 -14.47 36.75
C ASN A 358 -6.19 -15.96 36.37
N CYS A 359 -6.31 -16.26 35.07
CA CYS A 359 -6.32 -17.61 34.54
C CYS A 359 -4.88 -18.14 34.47
N LYS A 360 -4.65 -19.34 35.04
CA LYS A 360 -3.34 -20.00 35.10
C LYS A 360 -3.22 -21.19 34.15
N HIS A 361 -4.30 -21.57 33.49
CA HIS A 361 -4.39 -22.71 32.61
C HIS A 361 -4.91 -22.27 31.24
N ALA A 362 -4.39 -22.86 30.17
CA ALA A 362 -4.90 -22.73 28.81
C ALA A 362 -5.24 -24.11 28.25
N VAL A 363 -6.31 -24.20 27.49
CA VAL A 363 -6.74 -25.44 26.82
C VAL A 363 -6.72 -25.22 25.32
N ILE A 364 -6.03 -26.10 24.58
CA ILE A 364 -5.87 -25.99 23.14
C ILE A 364 -6.22 -27.33 22.51
N GLY A 365 -7.11 -27.32 21.51
CA GLY A 365 -7.31 -28.46 20.63
C GLY A 365 -6.10 -28.59 19.69
N LEU A 366 -5.24 -29.55 19.90
CA LEU A 366 -4.02 -29.77 19.13
C LEU A 366 -4.23 -30.86 18.07
N SER A 367 -4.57 -30.45 16.86
CA SER A 367 -4.78 -31.38 15.74
C SER A 367 -3.48 -31.85 15.08
N GLY A 368 -2.37 -31.14 15.29
CA GLY A 368 -1.11 -31.32 14.53
C GLY A 368 -1.11 -30.60 13.21
N GLY A 369 -2.14 -29.81 12.92
CA GLY A 369 -2.23 -28.90 11.76
C GLY A 369 -1.61 -27.53 12.04
N LEU A 370 -1.50 -26.73 10.99
CA LEU A 370 -0.79 -25.45 10.96
C LEU A 370 -1.28 -24.43 11.98
N ASP A 371 -2.61 -24.27 12.11
CA ASP A 371 -3.23 -23.23 12.94
C ASP A 371 -3.10 -23.53 14.43
N SER A 372 -3.35 -24.78 14.81
CA SER A 372 -3.17 -25.24 16.19
C SER A 372 -1.70 -25.19 16.61
N THR A 373 -0.78 -25.42 15.68
CA THR A 373 0.67 -25.26 15.88
C THR A 373 1.02 -23.82 16.24
N LEU A 374 0.61 -22.83 15.43
CA LEU A 374 0.88 -21.41 15.74
C LEU A 374 0.23 -21.00 17.05
N ALA A 375 -1.02 -21.43 17.31
CA ALA A 375 -1.71 -21.13 18.58
C ALA A 375 -0.94 -21.65 19.79
N LEU A 376 -0.38 -22.86 19.72
CA LEU A 376 0.48 -23.43 20.77
C LEU A 376 1.73 -22.58 20.98
N LEU A 377 2.46 -22.23 19.91
CA LEU A 377 3.69 -21.44 19.99
C LEU A 377 3.47 -20.05 20.59
N VAL A 378 2.37 -19.39 20.23
CA VAL A 378 1.97 -18.09 20.82
C VAL A 378 1.58 -18.24 22.28
N THR A 379 0.89 -19.32 22.65
CA THR A 379 0.49 -19.59 24.04
C THR A 379 1.69 -19.84 24.93
N ILE A 380 2.67 -20.62 24.47
CA ILE A 380 3.93 -20.86 25.18
C ILE A 380 4.62 -19.52 25.45
N ARG A 381 4.74 -18.66 24.45
CA ARG A 381 5.35 -17.35 24.60
C ARG A 381 4.62 -16.47 25.64
N ALA A 382 3.30 -16.49 25.66
CA ALA A 382 2.51 -15.76 26.66
C ALA A 382 2.71 -16.32 28.09
N PHE A 383 2.79 -17.64 28.23
CA PHE A 383 3.04 -18.31 29.51
C PHE A 383 4.45 -18.01 30.04
N ASP A 384 5.46 -18.08 29.18
CA ASP A 384 6.83 -17.71 29.54
C ASP A 384 6.92 -16.25 30.02
N MET A 385 6.24 -15.32 29.33
CA MET A 385 6.15 -13.90 29.74
C MET A 385 5.46 -13.71 31.10
N LEU A 386 4.52 -14.58 31.47
CA LEU A 386 3.82 -14.57 32.76
C LEU A 386 4.54 -15.40 33.83
N ARG A 387 5.58 -16.14 33.47
CA ARG A 387 6.25 -17.12 34.31
C ARG A 387 5.31 -18.19 34.85
N ILE A 388 4.33 -18.60 34.05
CA ILE A 388 3.42 -19.72 34.35
C ILE A 388 4.09 -20.97 33.76
N PRO A 389 4.08 -22.11 34.51
CA PRO A 389 4.63 -23.35 33.99
C PRO A 389 3.93 -23.80 32.69
N ARG A 390 4.71 -24.25 31.72
CA ARG A 390 4.18 -24.68 30.41
C ARG A 390 3.31 -25.94 30.51
N GLU A 391 3.47 -26.75 31.55
CA GLU A 391 2.60 -27.90 31.88
C GLU A 391 1.14 -27.51 32.10
N ASN A 392 0.89 -26.23 32.42
CA ASN A 392 -0.47 -25.70 32.54
C ASN A 392 -1.10 -25.34 31.17
N ILE A 393 -0.40 -25.58 30.08
CA ILE A 393 -0.97 -25.57 28.73
C ILE A 393 -1.46 -26.98 28.44
N HIS A 394 -2.77 -27.19 28.50
CA HIS A 394 -3.42 -28.48 28.25
C HIS A 394 -3.67 -28.63 26.75
N CYS A 395 -2.80 -29.35 26.06
CA CYS A 395 -3.01 -29.76 24.68
C CYS A 395 -3.92 -30.99 24.64
N ILE A 396 -5.04 -30.88 23.97
CA ILE A 396 -6.00 -31.98 23.85
C ILE A 396 -6.00 -32.46 22.40
N THR A 397 -5.59 -33.71 22.17
CA THR A 397 -5.76 -34.35 20.88
C THR A 397 -6.99 -35.24 20.89
N MET A 398 -7.83 -35.12 19.86
CA MET A 398 -9.14 -35.76 19.81
C MET A 398 -9.29 -36.53 18.49
N PRO A 399 -8.67 -37.72 18.39
CA PRO A 399 -8.77 -38.52 17.18
C PRO A 399 -10.23 -38.95 16.92
N CYS A 400 -10.63 -38.81 15.63
CA CYS A 400 -11.92 -39.21 15.11
C CYS A 400 -11.74 -39.87 13.74
N PHE A 401 -12.75 -39.85 12.87
CA PHE A 401 -12.76 -40.57 11.60
C PHE A 401 -11.75 -40.04 10.57
N GLY A 402 -11.45 -38.73 10.58
CA GLY A 402 -10.56 -38.07 9.63
C GLY A 402 -9.10 -37.89 10.08
N THR A 403 -8.75 -38.28 11.32
CA THR A 403 -7.41 -38.07 11.88
C THR A 403 -6.40 -39.02 11.24
N THR A 404 -5.26 -38.48 10.75
CA THR A 404 -4.16 -39.27 10.18
C THR A 404 -3.06 -39.53 11.21
N ASP A 405 -2.31 -40.63 11.04
CA ASP A 405 -1.18 -40.98 11.92
C ASP A 405 -0.09 -39.87 11.92
N ARG A 406 0.07 -39.18 10.81
CA ARG A 406 1.06 -38.10 10.64
C ARG A 406 0.73 -36.90 11.54
N THR A 407 -0.48 -36.37 11.43
CA THR A 407 -0.92 -35.21 12.22
C THR A 407 -1.00 -35.54 13.70
N TYR A 408 -1.45 -36.74 14.05
CA TYR A 408 -1.43 -37.22 15.43
C TYR A 408 0.01 -37.27 16.01
N THR A 409 0.96 -37.84 15.28
CA THR A 409 2.37 -37.91 15.72
C THR A 409 2.97 -36.51 15.89
N ASN A 410 2.66 -35.59 14.98
CA ASN A 410 3.08 -34.20 15.06
C ASN A 410 2.54 -33.51 16.33
N ALA A 411 1.25 -33.68 16.65
CA ALA A 411 0.65 -33.11 17.87
C ALA A 411 1.34 -33.64 19.14
N CYS A 412 1.54 -34.96 19.23
CA CYS A 412 2.20 -35.57 20.37
C CYS A 412 3.65 -35.07 20.56
N THR A 413 4.41 -35.01 19.47
CA THR A 413 5.81 -34.59 19.53
C THR A 413 5.92 -33.11 19.89
N MET A 414 5.08 -32.23 19.31
CA MET A 414 5.07 -30.80 19.64
C MET A 414 4.75 -30.57 21.12
N ALA A 415 3.69 -31.16 21.67
CA ALA A 415 3.33 -31.00 23.07
C ALA A 415 4.51 -31.42 23.98
N LYS A 416 5.09 -32.59 23.74
CA LYS A 416 6.23 -33.10 24.50
C LYS A 416 7.46 -32.19 24.44
N LYS A 417 7.81 -31.72 23.23
CA LYS A 417 9.02 -30.91 23.00
C LYS A 417 8.89 -29.47 23.51
N THR A 418 7.69 -28.95 23.58
CA THR A 418 7.41 -27.62 24.11
C THR A 418 7.22 -27.59 25.62
N GLY A 419 7.06 -28.75 26.28
CA GLY A 419 6.81 -28.88 27.72
C GLY A 419 5.34 -28.64 28.12
N ALA A 420 4.43 -28.61 27.16
CA ALA A 420 2.98 -28.59 27.42
C ALA A 420 2.48 -29.97 27.83
N SER A 421 1.40 -30.01 28.61
CA SER A 421 0.73 -31.29 28.93
C SER A 421 -0.10 -31.77 27.73
N LEU A 422 -0.15 -33.09 27.52
CA LEU A 422 -0.94 -33.70 26.45
C LEU A 422 -1.92 -34.70 27.01
N THR A 423 -3.19 -34.59 26.59
CA THR A 423 -4.23 -35.56 26.89
C THR A 423 -4.89 -35.99 25.58
N GLU A 424 -5.04 -37.30 25.40
CA GLU A 424 -5.77 -37.88 24.28
C GLU A 424 -7.19 -38.23 24.70
N ILE A 425 -8.18 -37.82 23.93
CA ILE A 425 -9.60 -38.14 24.14
C ILE A 425 -10.16 -38.65 22.81
N ASN A 426 -10.45 -39.96 22.75
CA ASN A 426 -11.11 -40.55 21.60
C ASN A 426 -12.59 -40.18 21.57
N ILE A 427 -13.04 -39.45 20.56
CA ILE A 427 -14.40 -38.94 20.45
C ILE A 427 -15.33 -39.81 19.58
N ARG A 428 -14.83 -40.91 19.02
CA ARG A 428 -15.61 -41.73 18.07
C ARG A 428 -16.91 -42.23 18.63
N ASP A 429 -16.91 -42.74 19.87
CA ASP A 429 -18.11 -43.30 20.51
C ASP A 429 -19.15 -42.21 20.78
N ALA A 430 -18.73 -41.05 21.25
CA ALA A 430 -19.61 -39.89 21.51
C ALA A 430 -20.26 -39.40 20.20
N VAL A 431 -19.47 -39.19 19.15
CA VAL A 431 -19.98 -38.79 17.84
C VAL A 431 -20.91 -39.84 17.23
N THR A 432 -20.56 -41.13 17.35
CA THR A 432 -21.42 -42.23 16.88
C THR A 432 -22.74 -42.28 17.63
N GLY A 433 -22.70 -42.08 18.94
CA GLY A 433 -23.90 -41.98 19.78
C GLY A 433 -24.79 -40.81 19.35
N HIS A 434 -24.21 -39.64 19.18
CA HIS A 434 -24.92 -38.45 18.70
C HIS A 434 -25.60 -38.68 17.34
N PHE A 435 -24.90 -39.30 16.38
CA PHE A 435 -25.48 -39.57 15.06
C PHE A 435 -26.64 -40.57 15.13
N LYS A 436 -26.59 -41.56 16.03
CA LYS A 436 -27.73 -42.44 16.28
C LYS A 436 -28.94 -41.69 16.86
N ASP A 437 -28.71 -40.79 17.81
CA ASP A 437 -29.79 -40.02 18.43
C ASP A 437 -30.52 -39.11 17.43
N ILE A 438 -29.83 -38.56 16.46
CA ILE A 438 -30.41 -37.72 15.38
C ILE A 438 -30.79 -38.49 14.12
N ALA A 439 -30.67 -39.85 14.14
CA ALA A 439 -30.91 -40.72 12.99
C ALA A 439 -30.13 -40.33 11.72
N HIS A 440 -28.89 -39.87 11.89
CA HIS A 440 -27.99 -39.55 10.77
C HIS A 440 -27.25 -40.81 10.29
N ASP A 441 -27.21 -40.99 8.96
CA ASP A 441 -26.50 -42.11 8.33
C ASP A 441 -24.97 -41.86 8.34
N MET A 442 -24.24 -42.75 8.99
CA MET A 442 -22.77 -42.66 9.12
C MET A 442 -22.00 -42.75 7.78
N GLU A 443 -22.61 -43.35 6.77
CA GLU A 443 -22.01 -43.43 5.42
C GLU A 443 -22.20 -42.12 4.61
N LYS A 444 -23.06 -41.23 5.12
CA LYS A 444 -23.30 -39.93 4.48
C LYS A 444 -22.36 -38.88 5.02
N HIS A 445 -21.27 -38.63 4.32
CA HIS A 445 -20.23 -37.65 4.67
C HIS A 445 -20.61 -36.23 4.25
N ASP A 446 -21.70 -35.72 4.84
CA ASP A 446 -22.20 -34.38 4.59
C ASP A 446 -21.82 -33.36 5.70
N VAL A 447 -22.31 -32.13 5.59
CA VAL A 447 -22.11 -31.05 6.58
C VAL A 447 -22.49 -31.48 8.01
N THR A 448 -23.47 -32.38 8.18
CA THR A 448 -23.87 -32.89 9.51
C THR A 448 -22.76 -33.77 10.09
N TYR A 449 -22.18 -34.63 9.24
CA TYR A 449 -21.08 -35.50 9.63
C TYR A 449 -19.84 -34.70 10.06
N GLU A 450 -19.47 -33.66 9.31
CA GLU A 450 -18.33 -32.80 9.65
C GLU A 450 -18.61 -31.97 10.91
N ASN A 451 -19.75 -31.30 10.96
CA ASN A 451 -20.13 -30.42 12.08
C ASN A 451 -20.33 -31.16 13.38
N GLY A 452 -20.83 -32.40 13.36
CA GLY A 452 -20.99 -33.23 14.55
C GLY A 452 -19.64 -33.48 15.23
N GLN A 453 -18.62 -33.84 14.49
CA GLN A 453 -17.27 -34.05 15.03
C GLN A 453 -16.65 -32.77 15.58
N ALA A 454 -16.78 -31.65 14.86
CA ALA A 454 -16.18 -30.37 15.27
C ALA A 454 -16.84 -29.83 16.55
N ARG A 455 -18.16 -29.97 16.69
CA ARG A 455 -18.90 -29.56 17.93
C ARG A 455 -18.55 -30.41 19.13
N GLU A 456 -18.37 -31.71 18.97
CA GLU A 456 -17.93 -32.59 20.05
C GLU A 456 -16.54 -32.17 20.56
N ARG A 457 -15.60 -31.88 19.67
CA ARG A 457 -14.29 -31.36 20.05
C ARG A 457 -14.42 -30.06 20.85
N THR A 458 -15.24 -29.14 20.40
CA THR A 458 -15.43 -27.84 21.07
C THR A 458 -16.05 -28.01 22.45
N GLN A 459 -17.05 -28.87 22.60
CA GLN A 459 -17.68 -29.17 23.91
C GLN A 459 -16.65 -29.67 24.91
N ILE A 460 -15.83 -30.64 24.52
CA ILE A 460 -14.79 -31.23 25.39
C ILE A 460 -13.78 -30.15 25.82
N LEU A 461 -13.32 -29.29 24.89
CA LEU A 461 -12.37 -28.24 25.22
C LEU A 461 -12.95 -27.24 26.24
N MET A 462 -14.22 -26.85 26.07
CA MET A 462 -14.90 -25.94 26.99
C MET A 462 -15.10 -26.55 28.37
N ASP A 463 -15.47 -27.83 28.44
CA ASP A 463 -15.69 -28.54 29.71
C ASP A 463 -14.36 -28.73 30.47
N ILE A 464 -13.30 -29.14 29.81
CA ILE A 464 -11.94 -29.21 30.40
C ILE A 464 -11.49 -27.83 30.90
N ALA A 465 -11.72 -26.77 30.12
CA ALA A 465 -11.37 -25.42 30.54
C ALA A 465 -12.14 -25.02 31.83
N ASN A 466 -13.40 -25.39 31.94
CA ASN A 466 -14.18 -25.18 33.18
C ASN A 466 -13.62 -25.98 34.36
N GLU A 467 -13.26 -27.25 34.15
CA GLU A 467 -12.72 -28.12 35.19
C GLU A 467 -11.37 -27.61 35.73
N VAL A 468 -10.45 -27.19 34.85
CA VAL A 468 -9.13 -26.68 35.25
C VAL A 468 -9.12 -25.19 35.62
N GLY A 469 -10.25 -24.49 35.50
CA GLY A 469 -10.29 -23.03 35.64
C GLY A 469 -9.44 -22.30 34.59
N GLY A 470 -9.44 -22.84 33.40
CA GLY A 470 -8.61 -22.41 32.26
C GLY A 470 -9.37 -21.61 31.22
N MET A 471 -8.66 -21.31 30.14
CA MET A 471 -9.17 -20.56 28.97
C MET A 471 -8.98 -21.39 27.71
N VAL A 472 -10.03 -21.56 26.91
CA VAL A 472 -9.90 -22.16 25.57
C VAL A 472 -9.27 -21.17 24.58
N ILE A 473 -8.15 -21.58 24.02
CA ILE A 473 -7.41 -20.80 23.02
C ILE A 473 -7.88 -21.23 21.63
N GLY A 474 -8.42 -20.26 20.88
CA GLY A 474 -8.87 -20.49 19.52
C GLY A 474 -7.71 -20.50 18.52
N THR A 475 -7.82 -21.38 17.54
CA THR A 475 -6.81 -21.63 16.52
C THR A 475 -7.15 -21.01 15.16
N GLY A 476 -8.44 -20.67 14.92
CA GLY A 476 -8.91 -20.14 13.63
C GLY A 476 -8.17 -18.85 13.22
N ASP A 477 -7.84 -18.74 11.93
CA ASP A 477 -7.09 -17.65 11.38
C ASP A 477 -7.97 -16.58 10.66
N MET A 478 -7.35 -15.49 10.22
CA MET A 478 -8.05 -14.39 9.52
C MET A 478 -8.66 -14.84 8.19
N SER A 479 -8.02 -15.75 7.46
CA SER A 479 -8.52 -16.21 6.16
C SER A 479 -9.80 -17.02 6.30
N GLU A 480 -9.88 -17.88 7.31
CA GLU A 480 -11.08 -18.64 7.65
C GLU A 480 -12.24 -17.71 8.04
N LEU A 481 -11.97 -16.71 8.88
CA LEU A 481 -12.96 -15.71 9.28
C LEU A 481 -13.44 -14.86 8.08
N ALA A 482 -12.52 -14.46 7.20
CA ALA A 482 -12.85 -13.64 6.03
C ALA A 482 -13.68 -14.40 4.99
N LEU A 483 -13.44 -15.69 4.82
CA LEU A 483 -14.15 -16.55 3.87
C LEU A 483 -15.46 -17.14 4.47
N GLY A 484 -15.65 -17.03 5.79
CA GLY A 484 -16.70 -17.79 6.48
C GLY A 484 -16.45 -19.30 6.44
N TRP A 485 -15.20 -19.73 6.20
CA TRP A 485 -14.81 -21.13 6.13
C TRP A 485 -14.54 -21.67 7.53
N ALA A 486 -15.59 -21.93 8.24
CA ALA A 486 -15.54 -22.46 9.60
C ALA A 486 -16.77 -23.32 9.87
N THR A 487 -16.60 -24.32 10.74
CA THR A 487 -17.69 -25.17 11.19
C THR A 487 -18.56 -24.38 12.16
N TYR A 488 -19.83 -24.14 11.82
CA TYR A 488 -20.74 -23.34 12.63
C TYR A 488 -20.91 -23.92 14.05
N ASN A 489 -20.63 -23.10 15.07
CA ASN A 489 -20.57 -23.50 16.47
C ASN A 489 -19.66 -24.68 16.77
N GLY A 490 -18.61 -24.86 15.99
CA GLY A 490 -17.60 -25.88 16.18
C GLY A 490 -16.22 -25.25 16.40
N ASP A 491 -15.26 -25.56 15.56
CA ASP A 491 -13.85 -25.23 15.68
C ASP A 491 -13.50 -23.75 15.81
N HIS A 492 -14.35 -22.85 15.32
CA HIS A 492 -14.15 -21.40 15.49
C HIS A 492 -14.57 -20.88 16.90
N MET A 493 -15.26 -21.71 17.69
CA MET A 493 -15.68 -21.31 19.03
C MET A 493 -14.52 -21.39 20.02
N SER A 494 -14.22 -20.29 20.67
CA SER A 494 -13.16 -20.22 21.68
C SER A 494 -13.38 -19.04 22.63
N MET A 495 -12.60 -18.99 23.70
CA MET A 495 -12.62 -17.86 24.64
C MET A 495 -11.67 -16.75 24.21
N TYR A 496 -10.60 -17.09 23.48
CA TYR A 496 -9.66 -16.13 22.91
C TYR A 496 -8.96 -16.68 21.66
N GLY A 497 -9.20 -16.08 20.49
CA GLY A 497 -8.59 -16.46 19.22
C GLY A 497 -7.26 -15.75 19.00
N VAL A 498 -6.14 -16.45 19.13
CA VAL A 498 -4.80 -15.86 19.00
C VAL A 498 -4.38 -15.61 17.56
N ASN A 499 -4.97 -16.32 16.59
CA ASN A 499 -4.65 -16.23 15.16
C ASN A 499 -5.66 -15.38 14.37
N ALA A 500 -6.69 -14.84 15.00
CA ALA A 500 -7.84 -14.19 14.34
C ALA A 500 -7.47 -13.03 13.39
N SER A 501 -6.32 -12.40 13.57
CA SER A 501 -5.82 -11.32 12.70
C SER A 501 -4.63 -11.72 11.83
N VAL A 502 -4.30 -13.01 11.75
CA VAL A 502 -3.15 -13.53 10.99
C VAL A 502 -3.65 -14.34 9.79
N PRO A 503 -3.39 -13.94 8.54
CA PRO A 503 -3.82 -14.70 7.37
C PRO A 503 -3.02 -16.00 7.22
N LYS A 504 -3.61 -17.02 6.60
CA LYS A 504 -3.04 -18.36 6.45
C LYS A 504 -1.62 -18.36 5.86
N THR A 505 -1.33 -17.49 4.89
CA THR A 505 0.01 -17.35 4.31
C THR A 505 1.04 -16.89 5.33
N LEU A 506 0.65 -15.97 6.22
CA LEU A 506 1.52 -15.49 7.30
C LEU A 506 1.65 -16.52 8.42
N VAL A 507 0.59 -17.31 8.74
CA VAL A 507 0.67 -18.43 9.68
C VAL A 507 1.79 -19.39 9.26
N ARG A 508 1.81 -19.81 7.98
CA ARG A 508 2.88 -20.66 7.42
C ARG A 508 4.27 -20.04 7.60
N HIS A 509 4.37 -18.74 7.33
CA HIS A 509 5.65 -18.02 7.44
C HIS A 509 6.15 -17.92 8.89
N LEU A 510 5.27 -17.69 9.86
CA LEU A 510 5.61 -17.62 11.28
C LEU A 510 6.03 -18.99 11.83
N VAL A 511 5.33 -20.07 11.46
CA VAL A 511 5.73 -21.43 11.84
C VAL A 511 7.09 -21.78 11.24
N ARG A 512 7.35 -21.41 9.97
CA ARG A 512 8.67 -21.61 9.34
C ARG A 512 9.76 -20.82 10.06
N TYR A 513 9.48 -19.56 10.41
CA TYR A 513 10.42 -18.74 11.18
C TYR A 513 10.75 -19.39 12.53
N TYR A 514 9.73 -19.90 13.23
CA TYR A 514 9.95 -20.58 14.51
C TYR A 514 10.76 -21.86 14.34
N ALA A 515 10.51 -22.67 13.32
CA ALA A 515 11.28 -23.86 13.00
C ALA A 515 12.77 -23.54 12.77
N ASP A 516 13.04 -22.42 12.05
CA ASP A 516 14.41 -21.98 11.74
C ASP A 516 15.17 -21.45 12.98
N THR A 517 14.45 -21.00 14.02
CA THR A 517 15.04 -20.25 15.15
C THR A 517 14.90 -20.91 16.53
N CYS A 518 14.12 -21.97 16.67
CA CYS A 518 13.82 -22.60 17.97
C CYS A 518 15.04 -23.28 18.64
N GLY A 519 16.10 -23.55 17.91
CA GLY A 519 17.35 -24.14 18.47
C GLY A 519 17.25 -25.62 18.85
N GLU A 520 16.09 -26.28 18.71
CA GLU A 520 15.88 -27.69 18.98
C GLU A 520 15.52 -28.45 17.69
N LYS A 521 16.39 -29.38 17.30
CA LYS A 521 16.27 -30.07 16.01
C LYS A 521 14.97 -30.85 15.86
N GLU A 522 14.57 -31.63 16.86
CA GLU A 522 13.36 -32.47 16.75
C GLU A 522 12.08 -31.61 16.66
N LEU A 523 12.03 -30.48 17.37
CA LEU A 523 10.94 -29.54 17.25
C LEU A 523 10.93 -28.88 15.87
N SER A 524 12.10 -28.46 15.38
CA SER A 524 12.23 -27.91 14.02
C SER A 524 11.74 -28.90 12.97
N ASP A 525 12.18 -30.16 13.03
CA ASP A 525 11.80 -31.21 12.07
C ASP A 525 10.27 -31.42 12.04
N VAL A 526 9.61 -31.45 13.21
CA VAL A 526 8.15 -31.58 13.31
C VAL A 526 7.43 -30.34 12.76
N LEU A 527 7.91 -29.12 13.04
CA LEU A 527 7.33 -27.90 12.51
C LEU A 527 7.44 -27.83 10.98
N LEU A 528 8.55 -28.33 10.41
CA LEU A 528 8.72 -28.46 8.97
C LEU A 528 7.76 -29.50 8.38
N ASP A 529 7.55 -30.62 9.06
CA ASP A 529 6.58 -31.63 8.64
C ASP A 529 5.13 -31.11 8.65
N VAL A 530 4.76 -30.30 9.65
CA VAL A 530 3.47 -29.59 9.67
C VAL A 530 3.31 -28.67 8.46
N LEU A 531 4.36 -27.95 8.07
CA LEU A 531 4.35 -27.08 6.88
C LEU A 531 4.17 -27.81 5.56
N ASP A 532 4.68 -29.05 5.47
CA ASP A 532 4.57 -29.90 4.30
C ASP A 532 3.25 -30.70 4.25
N THR A 533 2.45 -30.62 5.33
CA THR A 533 1.13 -31.24 5.37
C THR A 533 0.10 -30.33 4.66
N PRO A 534 -0.71 -30.88 3.74
CA PRO A 534 -1.78 -30.12 3.10
C PRO A 534 -2.79 -29.60 4.13
N VAL A 535 -3.28 -28.36 3.92
CA VAL A 535 -4.32 -27.79 4.78
C VAL A 535 -5.64 -28.53 4.54
N SER A 536 -6.17 -29.14 5.59
CA SER A 536 -7.43 -29.90 5.56
C SER A 536 -8.14 -29.79 6.91
N PRO A 537 -9.47 -29.77 6.95
CA PRO A 537 -10.24 -29.81 8.21
C PRO A 537 -10.16 -31.18 8.91
N GLU A 538 -9.64 -32.23 8.26
CA GLU A 538 -9.49 -33.61 8.79
C GLU A 538 -10.79 -34.18 9.41
N LEU A 539 -11.92 -33.88 8.79
CA LEU A 539 -13.24 -34.32 9.22
C LEU A 539 -13.76 -35.52 8.41
N LEU A 540 -13.26 -35.67 7.17
CA LEU A 540 -13.61 -36.79 6.29
C LEU A 540 -12.58 -37.93 6.43
N PRO A 541 -13.02 -39.20 6.31
CA PRO A 541 -12.12 -40.35 6.34
C PRO A 541 -11.03 -40.22 5.26
N PRO A 542 -9.77 -40.59 5.56
CA PRO A 542 -8.69 -40.59 4.57
C PRO A 542 -8.92 -41.67 3.52
N GLU A 543 -8.64 -41.35 2.25
CA GLU A 543 -8.59 -42.31 1.14
C GLU A 543 -7.17 -42.81 0.98
N ASP A 544 -6.96 -44.15 1.03
CA ASP A 544 -5.64 -44.80 0.95
C ASP A 544 -4.59 -44.17 1.91
N GLY A 545 -4.99 -43.80 3.12
CA GLY A 545 -4.10 -43.17 4.11
C GLY A 545 -3.68 -41.73 3.79
N LYS A 546 -4.26 -41.10 2.74
CA LYS A 546 -4.02 -39.72 2.35
C LYS A 546 -5.22 -38.85 2.65
N ILE A 547 -4.96 -37.58 2.90
CA ILE A 547 -5.99 -36.55 3.12
C ILE A 547 -6.89 -36.49 1.88
N SER A 548 -8.19 -36.78 2.06
CA SER A 548 -9.20 -36.83 0.98
C SER A 548 -9.67 -35.43 0.55
N GLN A 549 -9.60 -34.43 1.43
CA GLN A 549 -10.11 -33.08 1.18
C GLN A 549 -9.00 -32.04 1.41
N LYS A 550 -8.63 -31.31 0.37
CA LYS A 550 -7.73 -30.15 0.48
C LYS A 550 -8.55 -28.88 0.45
N THR A 551 -8.39 -28.04 1.47
CA THR A 551 -9.15 -26.79 1.58
C THR A 551 -8.92 -25.87 0.37
N GLU A 552 -7.68 -25.76 -0.13
CA GLU A 552 -7.37 -24.89 -1.28
C GLU A 552 -8.01 -25.33 -2.60
N ASP A 553 -8.41 -26.60 -2.75
CA ASP A 553 -9.15 -27.08 -3.92
C ASP A 553 -10.61 -26.59 -3.91
N LEU A 554 -11.15 -26.26 -2.74
CA LEU A 554 -12.53 -25.78 -2.54
C LEU A 554 -12.63 -24.25 -2.52
N VAL A 555 -11.70 -23.58 -1.84
CA VAL A 555 -11.75 -22.12 -1.62
C VAL A 555 -10.75 -21.36 -2.49
N ASN A 556 -10.01 -21.99 -3.38
CA ASN A 556 -8.84 -21.48 -4.10
C ASN A 556 -7.60 -21.27 -3.20
N PRO A 557 -6.40 -21.17 -3.80
CA PRO A 557 -5.18 -20.94 -3.04
C PRO A 557 -5.26 -19.71 -2.14
N TYR A 558 -4.86 -19.83 -0.89
CA TYR A 558 -4.89 -18.74 0.10
C TYR A 558 -4.12 -17.49 -0.33
N GLY A 559 -3.14 -17.61 -1.21
CA GLY A 559 -2.44 -16.49 -1.82
C GLY A 559 -3.38 -15.53 -2.57
N TYR A 560 -4.41 -16.02 -3.23
CA TYR A 560 -5.41 -15.18 -3.91
C TYR A 560 -6.27 -14.38 -2.93
N HIS A 561 -6.61 -14.97 -1.78
CA HIS A 561 -7.42 -14.29 -0.77
C HIS A 561 -6.67 -13.17 -0.05
N CYS A 562 -5.33 -13.25 0.02
CA CYS A 562 -4.50 -12.18 0.55
C CYS A 562 -4.53 -10.92 -0.33
N LEU A 563 -4.79 -11.05 -1.62
CA LEU A 563 -4.90 -9.94 -2.57
C LEU A 563 -6.29 -9.27 -2.57
N ALA A 564 -7.34 -10.02 -2.23
CA ALA A 564 -8.73 -9.54 -2.28
C ALA A 564 -9.00 -8.27 -1.44
N PRO A 565 -8.48 -8.10 -0.21
CA PRO A 565 -8.67 -6.89 0.57
C PRO A 565 -8.02 -5.64 -0.03
N HIS A 566 -6.98 -5.83 -0.87
CA HIS A 566 -6.23 -4.73 -1.49
C HIS A 566 -6.80 -4.31 -2.85
N THR A 567 -7.47 -5.20 -3.55
CA THR A 567 -8.04 -4.92 -4.87
C THR A 567 -9.48 -4.45 -4.82
N GLY A 568 -10.09 -4.39 -3.63
CA GLY A 568 -11.53 -4.12 -3.47
C GLY A 568 -12.32 -5.11 -4.33
N CYS A 569 -12.90 -6.13 -3.73
CA CYS A 569 -13.83 -7.01 -4.44
C CYS A 569 -14.88 -6.16 -5.16
N ARG A 570 -14.67 -5.93 -6.45
CA ARG A 570 -15.71 -5.45 -7.35
C ARG A 570 -16.41 -6.71 -7.87
N GLY A 571 -17.42 -7.18 -7.11
CA GLY A 571 -18.42 -8.08 -7.61
C GLY A 571 -19.32 -7.38 -8.58
#